data_6e604fe87ab017161464f13d2df1f705
#
_entry.id   6e604fe87ab017161464f13d2df1f705
#
_cell.length_a   1.000
_cell.length_b   1.000
_cell.length_c   1.000
_cell.angle_alpha   90.00
_cell.angle_beta   90.00
_cell.angle_gamma   90.00
#
_symmetry.space_group_name_H-M   'P 1'
#
loop_
_entity.id
_entity.type
_entity.pdbx_description
1 polymer ?
#
loop_
_entity_poly.entity_id
_entity_poly.type
_entity_poly.pdbx_seq_one_letter_code
_entity_poly.pdbx_strand_id
1 'polypeptide(L)'
;PLQRILGEQTPPPLLTHEEEIALARRVAAGYTAAQQLSSGRTLTPERRRALKYQKIDGEAAREALVLHNLRLVLNLAGRFRNDSLTYEDLVQEGIFGLLKAADRYDPKRGTRFATFAVWWIRQSIGRAIANLGRSVRLPVNRVHKISQLRRIAAQMAQQIGDEPMLENLAESAGVTTDAAAALLQDGQEVISLDAPLAENDREAVERMADAAAVDPEGAVSANSLKQIIERSLARLDEREAEILRLRFGLGGGEARPLRTIAAEWRMSPEGVRQISQRALSRLRTMSEMRGLSEYLKED
;
A
#
# COMPACT_ATOMS: atom_id res chain seq x y z
N PRO A 1 -13.71 20.56 -20.17
CA PRO A 1 -13.78 20.08 -18.78
C PRO A 1 -15.00 20.67 -18.03
N LEU A 2 -15.24 22.01 -18.08
CA LEU A 2 -16.38 22.66 -17.44
C LEU A 2 -17.74 22.13 -17.92
N GLN A 3 -17.92 21.95 -19.22
CA GLN A 3 -19.15 21.40 -19.80
C GLN A 3 -19.44 19.97 -19.36
N ARG A 4 -18.40 19.16 -19.07
CA ARG A 4 -18.55 17.79 -18.59
C ARG A 4 -19.03 17.72 -17.14
N ILE A 5 -18.71 18.73 -16.31
CA ILE A 5 -19.05 18.79 -14.88
C ILE A 5 -20.37 19.54 -14.66
N LEU A 6 -20.62 20.60 -15.43
CA LEU A 6 -21.79 21.43 -15.31
C LEU A 6 -22.92 21.07 -16.32
N GLY A 7 -22.68 20.11 -17.21
CA GLY A 7 -23.58 19.81 -18.32
C GLY A 7 -23.64 21.00 -19.31
N GLU A 8 -24.81 21.27 -19.83
CA GLU A 8 -25.04 22.40 -20.74
C GLU A 8 -25.18 23.77 -20.04
N GLN A 9 -25.09 23.78 -18.69
CA GLN A 9 -25.27 25.03 -17.94
C GLN A 9 -23.98 25.86 -18.00
N THR A 10 -24.15 27.14 -18.34
CA THR A 10 -23.08 28.14 -18.24
C THR A 10 -22.70 28.33 -16.78
N PRO A 11 -21.40 28.37 -16.46
CA PRO A 11 -20.96 28.61 -15.09
C PRO A 11 -21.49 29.96 -14.60
N PRO A 12 -22.05 30.01 -13.37
CA PRO A 12 -22.60 31.26 -12.85
C PRO A 12 -21.52 32.35 -12.77
N PRO A 13 -21.92 33.64 -12.83
CA PRO A 13 -21.02 34.76 -12.74
C PRO A 13 -20.26 34.78 -11.39
N LEU A 14 -19.13 35.48 -11.33
CA LEU A 14 -18.36 35.63 -10.09
C LEU A 14 -19.15 36.48 -9.09
N LEU A 15 -19.14 36.10 -7.82
CA LEU A 15 -19.75 36.84 -6.72
C LEU A 15 -18.96 38.11 -6.40
N THR A 16 -19.68 39.18 -6.10
CA THR A 16 -19.10 40.36 -5.44
C THR A 16 -18.77 40.05 -3.98
N HIS A 17 -17.96 40.88 -3.36
CA HIS A 17 -17.59 40.69 -1.93
C HIS A 17 -18.83 40.76 -1.00
N GLU A 18 -19.76 41.65 -1.31
CA GLU A 18 -21.01 41.81 -0.57
C GLU A 18 -21.90 40.57 -0.64
N GLU A 19 -22.00 39.97 -1.83
CA GLU A 19 -22.72 38.72 -2.05
C GLU A 19 -22.08 37.54 -1.33
N GLU A 20 -20.73 37.44 -1.33
CA GLU A 20 -20.00 36.45 -0.54
C GLU A 20 -20.32 36.54 0.94
N ILE A 21 -20.37 37.77 1.49
CA ILE A 21 -20.69 38.02 2.90
C ILE A 21 -22.16 37.65 3.18
N ALA A 22 -23.08 38.02 2.30
CA ALA A 22 -24.50 37.71 2.45
C ALA A 22 -24.78 36.21 2.47
N LEU A 23 -24.19 35.48 1.53
CA LEU A 23 -24.27 34.00 1.49
C LEU A 23 -23.65 33.36 2.72
N ALA A 24 -22.47 33.81 3.14
CA ALA A 24 -21.79 33.26 4.33
C ALA A 24 -22.60 33.47 5.62
N ARG A 25 -23.30 34.61 5.77
CA ARG A 25 -24.19 34.83 6.91
C ARG A 25 -25.36 33.87 6.91
N ARG A 26 -25.95 33.59 5.74
CA ARG A 26 -27.06 32.63 5.58
C ARG A 26 -26.57 31.20 5.91
N VAL A 27 -25.37 30.80 5.45
CA VAL A 27 -24.76 29.53 5.80
C VAL A 27 -24.60 29.39 7.31
N ALA A 28 -24.03 30.41 7.97
CA ALA A 28 -23.84 30.40 9.44
C ALA A 28 -25.18 30.32 10.18
N ALA A 29 -26.21 31.04 9.73
CA ALA A 29 -27.56 30.96 10.30
C ALA A 29 -28.15 29.57 10.16
N GLY A 30 -27.98 28.93 8.98
CA GLY A 30 -28.41 27.55 8.73
C GLY A 30 -27.73 26.54 9.67
N TYR A 31 -26.43 26.68 9.92
CA TYR A 31 -25.71 25.83 10.87
C TYR A 31 -26.23 25.98 12.31
N THR A 32 -26.43 27.21 12.77
CA THR A 32 -26.98 27.46 14.10
C THR A 32 -28.39 26.93 14.24
N ALA A 33 -29.21 27.05 13.19
CA ALA A 33 -30.56 26.48 13.16
C ALA A 33 -30.53 24.94 13.21
N ALA A 34 -29.61 24.29 12.47
CA ALA A 34 -29.42 22.84 12.50
C ALA A 34 -29.00 22.35 13.90
N GLN A 35 -28.09 23.04 14.57
CA GLN A 35 -27.68 22.73 15.95
C GLN A 35 -28.84 22.88 16.95
N GLN A 36 -29.65 23.91 16.81
CA GLN A 36 -30.82 24.10 17.67
C GLN A 36 -31.86 23.00 17.45
N LEU A 37 -32.06 22.54 16.24
CA LEU A 37 -32.96 21.43 15.93
C LEU A 37 -32.48 20.09 16.48
N SER A 38 -31.16 19.86 16.55
CA SER A 38 -30.57 18.64 17.08
C SER A 38 -30.37 18.63 18.61
N SER A 39 -30.47 19.78 19.27
CA SER A 39 -30.15 19.93 20.73
C SER A 39 -31.16 19.29 21.66
N GLY A 40 -32.20 18.62 21.21
CA GLY A 40 -33.21 17.93 22.02
C GLY A 40 -34.10 18.85 22.91
N ARG A 41 -33.96 20.17 22.78
CA ARG A 41 -34.79 21.13 23.53
C ARG A 41 -36.24 21.11 22.99
N THR A 42 -37.18 21.24 23.91
CA THR A 42 -38.59 21.37 23.54
C THR A 42 -38.81 22.70 22.81
N LEU A 43 -39.06 22.64 21.52
CA LEU A 43 -39.27 23.80 20.66
C LEU A 43 -40.77 23.92 20.37
N THR A 44 -41.31 25.13 20.36
CA THR A 44 -42.66 25.38 19.87
C THR A 44 -42.78 25.00 18.38
N PRO A 45 -43.96 24.58 17.90
CA PRO A 45 -44.14 24.20 16.49
C PRO A 45 -43.75 25.32 15.52
N GLU A 46 -44.03 26.56 15.85
CA GLU A 46 -43.66 27.73 15.05
C GLU A 46 -42.15 27.93 14.99
N ARG A 47 -41.48 27.85 16.15
CA ARG A 47 -40.00 27.96 16.21
C ARG A 47 -39.33 26.85 15.43
N ARG A 48 -39.85 25.63 15.54
CA ARG A 48 -39.35 24.47 14.76
C ARG A 48 -39.48 24.68 13.26
N ARG A 49 -40.61 25.25 12.78
CA ARG A 49 -40.78 25.60 11.37
C ARG A 49 -39.77 26.66 10.93
N ALA A 50 -39.64 27.75 11.66
CA ALA A 50 -38.66 28.80 11.37
C ALA A 50 -37.23 28.29 11.25
N LEU A 51 -36.80 27.43 12.20
CA LEU A 51 -35.47 26.82 12.18
C LEU A 51 -35.27 25.87 10.96
N LYS A 52 -36.31 25.13 10.57
CA LYS A 52 -36.25 24.29 9.37
C LYS A 52 -36.08 25.15 8.12
N TYR A 53 -36.80 26.25 7.97
CA TYR A 53 -36.62 27.18 6.86
C TYR A 53 -35.22 27.80 6.84
N GLN A 54 -34.69 28.23 7.98
CA GLN A 54 -33.33 28.76 8.08
C GLN A 54 -32.28 27.72 7.70
N LYS A 55 -32.46 26.44 8.07
CA LYS A 55 -31.59 25.35 7.68
C LYS A 55 -31.57 25.16 6.16
N ILE A 56 -32.74 25.06 5.51
CA ILE A 56 -32.86 24.88 4.08
C ILE A 56 -32.26 26.09 3.32
N ASP A 57 -32.52 27.31 3.82
CA ASP A 57 -31.96 28.52 3.23
C ASP A 57 -30.43 28.56 3.36
N GLY A 58 -29.89 28.11 4.48
CA GLY A 58 -28.42 27.98 4.67
C GLY A 58 -27.79 26.93 3.77
N GLU A 59 -28.47 25.82 3.53
CA GLU A 59 -28.02 24.77 2.58
C GLU A 59 -27.99 25.31 1.16
N ALA A 60 -29.05 25.99 0.73
CA ALA A 60 -29.13 26.66 -0.59
C ALA A 60 -28.04 27.75 -0.75
N ALA A 61 -27.81 28.55 0.28
CA ALA A 61 -26.72 29.54 0.26
C ALA A 61 -25.33 28.89 0.15
N ARG A 62 -25.10 27.74 0.82
CA ARG A 62 -23.88 26.96 0.72
C ARG A 62 -23.65 26.44 -0.70
N GLU A 63 -24.68 25.87 -1.31
CA GLU A 63 -24.62 25.40 -2.69
C GLU A 63 -24.30 26.54 -3.66
N ALA A 64 -24.98 27.70 -3.52
CA ALA A 64 -24.72 28.88 -4.34
C ALA A 64 -23.24 29.34 -4.19
N LEU A 65 -22.73 29.44 -2.96
CA LEU A 65 -21.33 29.84 -2.71
C LEU A 65 -20.35 28.88 -3.39
N VAL A 66 -20.61 27.56 -3.35
CA VAL A 66 -19.79 26.54 -4.02
C VAL A 66 -19.88 26.64 -5.53
N LEU A 67 -21.10 26.72 -6.10
CA LEU A 67 -21.33 26.77 -7.55
C LEU A 67 -20.62 27.95 -8.20
N HIS A 68 -20.74 29.14 -7.63
CA HIS A 68 -20.10 30.35 -8.16
C HIS A 68 -18.53 30.29 -8.09
N ASN A 69 -17.97 29.41 -7.26
CA ASN A 69 -16.53 29.26 -7.08
C ASN A 69 -15.93 27.98 -7.72
N LEU A 70 -16.71 27.18 -8.48
CA LEU A 70 -16.22 25.96 -9.14
C LEU A 70 -15.06 26.23 -10.10
N ARG A 71 -15.06 27.38 -10.78
CA ARG A 71 -13.94 27.78 -11.67
C ARG A 71 -12.59 27.83 -10.95
N LEU A 72 -12.57 28.22 -9.66
CA LEU A 72 -11.39 28.20 -8.83
C LEU A 72 -10.84 26.79 -8.63
N VAL A 73 -11.73 25.82 -8.37
CA VAL A 73 -11.34 24.40 -8.22
C VAL A 73 -10.72 23.86 -9.50
N LEU A 74 -11.35 24.13 -10.65
CA LEU A 74 -10.86 23.65 -11.95
C LEU A 74 -9.47 24.21 -12.27
N ASN A 75 -9.24 25.49 -12.00
CA ASN A 75 -7.92 26.13 -12.20
C ASN A 75 -6.86 25.51 -11.28
N LEU A 76 -7.21 25.31 -10.00
CA LEU A 76 -6.29 24.68 -9.05
C LEU A 76 -6.02 23.23 -9.37
N ALA A 77 -7.04 22.43 -9.66
CA ALA A 77 -6.88 21.01 -10.03
C ALA A 77 -5.96 20.84 -11.25
N GLY A 78 -6.06 21.74 -12.23
CA GLY A 78 -5.19 21.73 -13.42
C GLY A 78 -3.69 21.90 -13.11
N ARG A 79 -3.34 22.50 -11.98
CA ARG A 79 -1.94 22.64 -11.52
C ARG A 79 -1.39 21.40 -10.81
N PHE A 80 -2.27 20.48 -10.39
CA PHE A 80 -1.93 19.23 -9.70
C PHE A 80 -1.98 18.01 -10.62
N ARG A 81 -2.02 18.21 -11.95
CA ARG A 81 -2.01 17.10 -12.90
C ARG A 81 -0.79 16.21 -12.66
N ASN A 82 -1.05 14.94 -12.45
CA ASN A 82 -0.07 13.87 -12.36
C ASN A 82 -0.67 12.61 -12.99
N ASP A 83 0.15 11.58 -13.19
CA ASP A 83 -0.30 10.33 -13.78
C ASP A 83 -1.04 9.41 -12.80
N SER A 84 -1.11 9.82 -11.51
CA SER A 84 -1.65 8.97 -10.44
C SER A 84 -3.17 9.07 -10.26
N LEU A 85 -3.77 10.23 -10.57
CA LEU A 85 -5.21 10.47 -10.45
C LEU A 85 -5.74 11.16 -11.69
N THR A 86 -6.96 10.83 -12.10
CA THR A 86 -7.62 11.51 -13.22
C THR A 86 -7.90 12.97 -12.86
N TYR A 87 -7.98 13.82 -13.89
CA TYR A 87 -8.31 15.23 -13.65
C TYR A 87 -9.68 15.39 -12.98
N GLU A 88 -10.61 14.55 -13.33
CA GLU A 88 -11.96 14.50 -12.77
C GLU A 88 -11.92 14.17 -11.26
N ASP A 89 -11.10 13.22 -10.85
CA ASP A 89 -10.92 12.89 -9.44
C ASP A 89 -10.32 14.05 -8.65
N LEU A 90 -9.29 14.72 -9.20
CA LEU A 90 -8.71 15.91 -8.60
C LEU A 90 -9.70 17.05 -8.42
N VAL A 91 -10.62 17.22 -9.40
CA VAL A 91 -11.69 18.20 -9.32
C VAL A 91 -12.70 17.83 -8.23
N GLN A 92 -13.13 16.57 -8.15
CA GLN A 92 -14.05 16.12 -7.10
C GLN A 92 -13.45 16.33 -5.71
N GLU A 93 -12.20 15.94 -5.51
CA GLU A 93 -11.49 16.18 -4.25
C GLU A 93 -11.35 17.67 -3.94
N GLY A 94 -11.13 18.50 -4.97
CA GLY A 94 -11.11 19.95 -4.85
C GLY A 94 -12.47 20.53 -4.44
N ILE A 95 -13.58 19.98 -4.97
CA ILE A 95 -14.96 20.35 -4.57
C ILE A 95 -15.21 20.00 -3.10
N PHE A 96 -14.74 18.84 -2.60
CA PHE A 96 -14.80 18.53 -1.17
C PHE A 96 -14.02 19.53 -0.32
N GLY A 97 -12.88 20.00 -0.82
CA GLY A 97 -12.13 21.10 -0.19
C GLY A 97 -12.91 22.41 -0.17
N LEU A 98 -13.55 22.77 -1.27
CA LEU A 98 -14.36 23.98 -1.40
C LEU A 98 -15.59 23.94 -0.50
N LEU A 99 -16.26 22.78 -0.37
CA LEU A 99 -17.35 22.57 0.57
C LEU A 99 -16.93 22.81 2.02
N LYS A 100 -15.78 22.26 2.42
CA LYS A 100 -15.20 22.49 3.76
C LYS A 100 -14.87 23.96 3.98
N ALA A 101 -14.41 24.67 2.93
CA ALA A 101 -14.16 26.10 3.01
C ALA A 101 -15.47 26.87 3.22
N ALA A 102 -16.54 26.56 2.47
CA ALA A 102 -17.84 27.19 2.62
C ALA A 102 -18.42 27.02 4.03
N ASP A 103 -18.20 25.83 4.63
CA ASP A 103 -18.65 25.52 5.99
C ASP A 103 -17.91 26.32 7.11
N ARG A 104 -16.67 26.76 6.83
CA ARG A 104 -15.77 27.36 7.81
C ARG A 104 -15.43 28.82 7.56
N TYR A 105 -15.93 29.37 6.47
CA TYR A 105 -15.66 30.74 6.10
C TYR A 105 -16.33 31.73 7.07
N ASP A 106 -15.50 32.62 7.65
CA ASP A 106 -15.97 33.71 8.49
C ASP A 106 -15.74 35.05 7.79
N PRO A 107 -16.82 35.68 7.30
CA PRO A 107 -16.71 36.96 6.59
C PRO A 107 -16.22 38.11 7.48
N LYS A 108 -16.27 37.98 8.82
CA LYS A 108 -15.79 39.01 9.75
C LYS A 108 -14.27 39.24 9.66
N ARG A 109 -13.55 38.28 9.10
CA ARG A 109 -12.07 38.40 8.90
C ARG A 109 -11.66 39.33 7.77
N GLY A 110 -12.58 39.84 6.98
CA GLY A 110 -12.31 40.80 5.90
C GLY A 110 -11.60 40.23 4.68
N THR A 111 -11.38 38.92 4.60
CA THR A 111 -10.72 38.28 3.46
C THR A 111 -11.77 37.79 2.46
N ARG A 112 -11.41 37.79 1.16
CA ARG A 112 -12.25 37.20 0.11
C ARG A 112 -12.39 35.69 0.30
N PHE A 113 -13.57 35.15 -0.01
CA PHE A 113 -13.84 33.71 0.07
C PHE A 113 -12.83 32.89 -0.76
N ALA A 114 -12.51 33.33 -1.97
CA ALA A 114 -11.53 32.67 -2.83
C ALA A 114 -10.16 32.51 -2.16
N THR A 115 -9.66 33.54 -1.47
CA THR A 115 -8.38 33.50 -0.76
C THR A 115 -8.38 32.43 0.36
N PHE A 116 -9.46 32.34 1.09
CA PHE A 116 -9.63 31.32 2.13
C PHE A 116 -9.80 29.92 1.54
N ALA A 117 -10.58 29.78 0.47
CA ALA A 117 -10.90 28.49 -0.14
C ALA A 117 -9.68 27.83 -0.82
N VAL A 118 -8.74 28.61 -1.40
CA VAL A 118 -7.52 28.08 -2.04
C VAL A 118 -6.77 27.14 -1.12
N TRP A 119 -6.65 27.48 0.16
CA TRP A 119 -5.94 26.63 1.14
C TRP A 119 -6.64 25.28 1.33
N TRP A 120 -7.97 25.30 1.50
CA TRP A 120 -8.78 24.08 1.70
C TRP A 120 -8.79 23.19 0.46
N ILE A 121 -8.89 23.79 -0.73
CA ILE A 121 -8.86 23.06 -2.00
C ILE A 121 -7.51 22.37 -2.18
N ARG A 122 -6.40 23.11 -2.00
CA ARG A 122 -5.03 22.55 -2.08
C ARG A 122 -4.81 21.43 -1.08
N GLN A 123 -5.26 21.62 0.15
CA GLN A 123 -5.16 20.63 1.23
C GLN A 123 -5.93 19.34 0.88
N SER A 124 -7.15 19.48 0.33
CA SER A 124 -7.97 18.31 -0.04
C SER A 124 -7.34 17.55 -1.20
N ILE A 125 -6.96 18.24 -2.27
CA ILE A 125 -6.30 17.63 -3.44
C ILE A 125 -4.98 16.97 -3.03
N GLY A 126 -4.12 17.65 -2.29
CA GLY A 126 -2.83 17.09 -1.85
C GLY A 126 -3.01 15.85 -0.97
N ARG A 127 -4.04 15.84 -0.10
CA ARG A 127 -4.36 14.68 0.71
C ARG A 127 -4.91 13.52 -0.12
N ALA A 128 -5.71 13.80 -1.15
CA ALA A 128 -6.22 12.79 -2.08
C ALA A 128 -5.07 12.14 -2.85
N ILE A 129 -4.14 12.93 -3.40
CA ILE A 129 -2.95 12.42 -4.09
C ILE A 129 -2.12 11.52 -3.16
N ALA A 130 -1.90 11.94 -1.91
CA ALA A 130 -1.15 11.14 -0.94
C ALA A 130 -1.84 9.82 -0.56
N ASN A 131 -3.18 9.80 -0.54
CA ASN A 131 -3.96 8.64 -0.11
C ASN A 131 -4.33 7.67 -1.24
N LEU A 132 -4.59 8.17 -2.43
CA LEU A 132 -5.17 7.43 -3.56
C LEU A 132 -4.22 7.35 -4.76
N GLY A 133 -3.20 8.21 -4.83
CA GLY A 133 -2.30 8.31 -5.97
C GLY A 133 -1.26 7.19 -6.08
N ARG A 134 -1.30 6.16 -5.22
CA ARG A 134 -0.34 5.05 -5.26
C ARG A 134 -1.07 3.72 -5.14
N SER A 135 -0.66 2.72 -5.93
CA SER A 135 -1.17 1.35 -5.84
C SER A 135 -0.89 0.75 -4.45
N VAL A 136 0.31 0.96 -3.92
CA VAL A 136 0.65 0.62 -2.54
C VAL A 136 0.55 1.88 -1.68
N ARG A 137 -0.48 1.93 -0.81
CA ARG A 137 -0.75 3.07 0.05
C ARG A 137 0.36 3.31 1.07
N LEU A 138 0.85 4.53 1.14
CA LEU A 138 1.78 4.98 2.17
C LEU A 138 1.10 5.97 3.15
N PRO A 139 1.56 6.04 4.42
CA PRO A 139 1.13 7.09 5.34
C PRO A 139 1.47 8.48 4.80
N VAL A 140 0.56 9.45 4.96
CA VAL A 140 0.70 10.82 4.43
C VAL A 140 2.03 11.47 4.85
N ASN A 141 2.45 11.26 6.09
CA ASN A 141 3.73 11.79 6.59
C ASN A 141 4.94 11.23 5.82
N ARG A 142 4.89 9.96 5.40
CA ARG A 142 5.93 9.35 4.57
C ARG A 142 5.95 9.95 3.17
N VAL A 143 4.78 10.10 2.55
CA VAL A 143 4.64 10.74 1.23
C VAL A 143 5.23 12.17 1.26
N HIS A 144 4.95 12.95 2.30
CA HIS A 144 5.54 14.29 2.45
C HIS A 144 7.07 14.26 2.57
N LYS A 145 7.63 13.35 3.38
CA LYS A 145 9.09 13.20 3.51
C LYS A 145 9.74 12.79 2.19
N ILE A 146 9.15 11.84 1.46
CA ILE A 146 9.62 11.43 0.13
C ILE A 146 9.61 12.62 -0.85
N SER A 147 8.51 13.38 -0.89
CA SER A 147 8.41 14.56 -1.75
C SER A 147 9.43 15.64 -1.39
N GLN A 148 9.68 15.85 -0.10
CA GLN A 148 10.73 16.76 0.37
C GLN A 148 12.11 16.29 -0.05
N LEU A 149 12.42 15.00 0.14
CA LEU A 149 13.70 14.41 -0.22
C LEU A 149 13.95 14.50 -1.73
N ARG A 150 12.95 14.16 -2.57
CA ARG A 150 13.03 14.31 -4.04
C ARG A 150 13.27 15.76 -4.46
N ARG A 151 12.63 16.73 -3.78
CA ARG A 151 12.85 18.16 -4.07
C ARG A 151 14.27 18.59 -3.74
N ILE A 152 14.81 18.16 -2.60
CA ILE A 152 16.21 18.46 -2.21
C ILE A 152 17.17 17.82 -3.20
N ALA A 153 16.94 16.55 -3.57
CA ALA A 153 17.75 15.84 -4.57
C ALA A 153 17.78 16.58 -5.91
N ALA A 154 16.61 17.02 -6.41
CA ALA A 154 16.53 17.79 -7.66
C ALA A 154 17.27 19.14 -7.58
N GLN A 155 17.19 19.85 -6.44
CA GLN A 155 17.92 21.09 -6.23
C GLN A 155 19.44 20.88 -6.19
N MET A 156 19.90 19.82 -5.52
CA MET A 156 21.32 19.47 -5.46
C MET A 156 21.84 19.04 -6.83
N ALA A 157 21.10 18.19 -7.55
CA ALA A 157 21.45 17.76 -8.90
C ALA A 157 21.60 18.96 -9.87
N GLN A 158 20.72 19.97 -9.75
CA GLN A 158 20.83 21.20 -10.55
C GLN A 158 22.10 22.01 -10.22
N GLN A 159 22.59 21.97 -8.98
CA GLN A 159 23.80 22.70 -8.56
C GLN A 159 25.10 21.97 -8.90
N ILE A 160 25.10 20.63 -8.76
CA ILE A 160 26.27 19.77 -8.92
C ILE A 160 26.42 19.32 -10.38
N GLY A 161 25.30 19.24 -11.13
CA GLY A 161 25.26 18.70 -12.50
C GLY A 161 25.19 17.15 -12.55
N ASP A 162 25.09 16.48 -11.41
CA ASP A 162 25.01 15.03 -11.27
C ASP A 162 24.09 14.64 -10.11
N GLU A 163 23.72 13.36 -9.99
CA GLU A 163 22.94 12.88 -8.86
C GLU A 163 23.71 13.02 -7.55
N PRO A 164 23.07 13.59 -6.50
CA PRO A 164 23.71 13.74 -5.20
C PRO A 164 23.94 12.38 -4.51
N MET A 165 25.09 12.23 -3.87
CA MET A 165 25.37 11.07 -3.01
C MET A 165 24.35 10.99 -1.87
N LEU A 166 24.01 9.77 -1.46
CA LEU A 166 23.00 9.52 -0.43
C LEU A 166 23.31 10.20 0.91
N GLU A 167 24.59 10.26 1.28
CA GLU A 167 25.08 10.90 2.51
C GLU A 167 24.78 12.41 2.50
N ASN A 168 25.10 13.09 1.41
CA ASN A 168 24.88 14.53 1.25
C ASN A 168 23.37 14.87 1.23
N LEU A 169 22.59 13.99 0.60
CA LEU A 169 21.13 14.12 0.55
C LEU A 169 20.51 13.94 1.95
N ALA A 170 20.98 12.97 2.72
CA ALA A 170 20.52 12.69 4.07
C ALA A 170 20.84 13.85 5.02
N GLU A 171 22.07 14.40 4.94
CA GLU A 171 22.50 15.55 5.72
C GLU A 171 21.64 16.78 5.39
N SER A 172 21.43 17.08 4.10
CA SER A 172 20.62 18.22 3.66
C SER A 172 19.12 18.08 4.04
N ALA A 173 18.62 16.86 4.15
CA ALA A 173 17.25 16.55 4.59
C ALA A 173 17.11 16.47 6.11
N GLY A 174 18.21 16.46 6.89
CA GLY A 174 18.19 16.32 8.34
C GLY A 174 17.75 14.94 8.80
N VAL A 175 18.08 13.89 8.06
CA VAL A 175 17.75 12.47 8.37
C VAL A 175 19.01 11.61 8.33
N THR A 176 18.95 10.40 8.91
CA THR A 176 20.03 9.44 8.80
C THR A 176 20.11 8.86 7.38
N THR A 177 21.27 8.37 6.95
CA THR A 177 21.48 7.72 5.64
C THR A 177 20.54 6.54 5.44
N ASP A 178 20.38 5.69 6.46
CA ASP A 178 19.46 4.55 6.41
C ASP A 178 18.00 4.99 6.24
N ALA A 179 17.59 6.07 6.93
CA ALA A 179 16.24 6.61 6.77
C ALA A 179 16.03 7.22 5.38
N ALA A 180 17.04 7.89 4.81
CA ALA A 180 16.97 8.43 3.45
C ALA A 180 16.87 7.29 2.42
N ALA A 181 17.67 6.23 2.56
CA ALA A 181 17.61 5.03 1.72
C ALA A 181 16.22 4.37 1.76
N ALA A 182 15.68 4.16 2.96
CA ALA A 182 14.34 3.58 3.14
C ALA A 182 13.23 4.46 2.52
N LEU A 183 13.35 5.79 2.63
CA LEU A 183 12.39 6.72 2.02
C LEU A 183 12.47 6.71 0.49
N LEU A 184 13.68 6.59 -0.09
CA LEU A 184 13.85 6.45 -1.54
C LEU A 184 13.29 5.13 -2.05
N GLN A 185 13.52 4.04 -1.33
CA GLN A 185 12.95 2.72 -1.64
C GLN A 185 11.41 2.75 -1.59
N ASP A 186 10.82 3.29 -0.53
CA ASP A 186 9.35 3.47 -0.43
C ASP A 186 8.82 4.42 -1.53
N GLY A 187 9.67 5.32 -1.99
CA GLY A 187 9.37 6.30 -3.04
C GLY A 187 9.30 5.69 -4.45
N GLN A 188 9.80 4.48 -4.66
CA GLN A 188 9.78 3.85 -5.97
C GLN A 188 8.34 3.68 -6.49
N GLU A 189 8.18 3.84 -7.79
CA GLU A 189 6.90 3.66 -8.47
C GLU A 189 6.74 2.19 -8.88
N VAL A 190 5.52 1.70 -8.76
CA VAL A 190 5.17 0.35 -9.22
C VAL A 190 5.08 0.37 -10.75
N ILE A 191 5.78 -0.55 -11.40
CA ILE A 191 5.77 -0.70 -12.86
C ILE A 191 4.70 -1.74 -13.21
N SER A 192 3.95 -1.51 -14.30
CA SER A 192 3.00 -2.50 -14.81
C SER A 192 3.74 -3.70 -15.36
N LEU A 193 3.29 -4.90 -15.02
CA LEU A 193 3.82 -6.13 -15.59
C LEU A 193 3.48 -6.27 -17.09
N ASP A 194 2.38 -5.66 -17.53
CA ASP A 194 1.94 -5.62 -18.94
C ASP A 194 2.63 -4.49 -19.73
N ALA A 195 3.53 -3.72 -19.10
CA ALA A 195 4.25 -2.66 -19.81
C ALA A 195 5.22 -3.27 -20.82
N PRO A 196 5.20 -2.82 -22.11
CA PRO A 196 6.16 -3.26 -23.11
C PRO A 196 7.58 -2.81 -22.71
N LEU A 197 8.53 -3.73 -22.72
CA LEU A 197 9.94 -3.41 -22.54
C LEU A 197 10.53 -2.98 -23.89
N ALA A 198 11.11 -1.79 -23.93
CA ALA A 198 11.45 -0.98 -25.11
C ALA A 198 12.23 -1.67 -26.25
N GLU A 199 12.74 -2.88 -26.09
CA GLU A 199 13.58 -3.50 -27.12
C GLU A 199 12.93 -4.61 -27.96
N ASN A 200 11.83 -5.23 -27.53
CA ASN A 200 11.28 -6.40 -28.26
C ASN A 200 9.76 -6.61 -28.15
N ASP A 201 8.95 -5.60 -27.84
CA ASP A 201 7.48 -5.75 -27.64
C ASP A 201 7.06 -6.86 -26.63
N ARG A 202 8.00 -7.34 -25.81
CA ARG A 202 7.70 -8.34 -24.78
C ARG A 202 7.29 -7.64 -23.51
N GLU A 203 6.27 -8.16 -22.87
CA GLU A 203 5.78 -7.67 -21.57
C GLU A 203 6.79 -7.98 -20.45
N ALA A 204 6.82 -7.14 -19.42
CA ALA A 204 7.72 -7.33 -18.28
C ALA A 204 7.50 -8.69 -17.60
N VAL A 205 6.25 -9.19 -17.58
CA VAL A 205 5.89 -10.50 -17.01
C VAL A 205 6.60 -11.67 -17.66
N GLU A 206 6.88 -11.61 -18.99
CA GLU A 206 7.55 -12.70 -19.70
C GLU A 206 9.03 -12.89 -19.30
N ARG A 207 9.62 -11.88 -18.66
CA ARG A 207 10.99 -11.93 -18.15
C ARG A 207 11.09 -12.36 -16.70
N MET A 208 9.96 -12.48 -16.01
CA MET A 208 9.95 -12.90 -14.61
C MET A 208 10.07 -14.42 -14.54
N ALA A 209 11.10 -14.90 -13.85
CA ALA A 209 11.23 -16.33 -13.57
C ALA A 209 10.12 -16.78 -12.62
N ASP A 210 9.49 -17.89 -12.91
CA ASP A 210 8.56 -18.53 -11.97
C ASP A 210 9.33 -19.11 -10.77
N ALA A 211 9.19 -18.49 -9.61
CA ALA A 211 9.83 -18.93 -8.37
C ALA A 211 9.34 -20.33 -7.91
N ALA A 212 8.19 -20.78 -8.40
CA ALA A 212 7.64 -22.11 -8.12
C ALA A 212 8.00 -23.14 -9.19
N ALA A 213 8.70 -22.73 -10.26
CA ALA A 213 9.14 -23.67 -11.29
C ALA A 213 10.07 -24.72 -10.68
N VAL A 214 9.72 -25.98 -10.92
CA VAL A 214 10.56 -27.09 -10.48
C VAL A 214 11.86 -27.09 -11.28
N ASP A 215 12.99 -26.92 -10.61
CA ASP A 215 14.30 -27.07 -11.21
C ASP A 215 14.49 -28.52 -11.72
N PRO A 216 14.64 -28.77 -13.03
CA PRO A 216 14.79 -30.12 -13.57
C PRO A 216 16.04 -30.83 -13.02
N GLU A 217 17.13 -30.12 -12.83
CA GLU A 217 18.39 -30.69 -12.28
C GLU A 217 18.21 -31.09 -10.82
N GLY A 218 17.65 -30.22 -10.00
CA GLY A 218 17.31 -30.52 -8.61
C GLY A 218 16.33 -31.68 -8.49
N ALA A 219 15.32 -31.77 -9.35
CA ALA A 219 14.37 -32.86 -9.35
C ALA A 219 15.03 -34.22 -9.71
N VAL A 220 15.90 -34.25 -10.72
CA VAL A 220 16.65 -35.44 -11.09
C VAL A 220 17.61 -35.85 -9.98
N SER A 221 18.33 -34.90 -9.40
CA SER A 221 19.24 -35.10 -8.26
C SER A 221 18.52 -35.69 -7.06
N ALA A 222 17.39 -35.10 -6.65
CA ALA A 222 16.54 -35.60 -5.57
C ALA A 222 16.01 -37.01 -5.83
N ASN A 223 15.59 -37.31 -7.06
CA ASN A 223 15.15 -38.66 -7.45
C ASN A 223 16.28 -39.68 -7.39
N SER A 224 17.48 -39.32 -7.87
CA SER A 224 18.67 -40.15 -7.82
C SER A 224 19.06 -40.46 -6.36
N LEU A 225 19.09 -39.43 -5.51
CA LEU A 225 19.34 -39.59 -4.07
C LEU A 225 18.33 -40.54 -3.41
N LYS A 226 17.03 -40.35 -3.71
CA LYS A 226 15.97 -41.23 -3.21
C LYS A 226 16.18 -42.69 -3.62
N GLN A 227 16.55 -42.93 -4.87
CA GLN A 227 16.83 -44.28 -5.37
C GLN A 227 18.06 -44.90 -4.69
N ILE A 228 19.13 -44.15 -4.46
CA ILE A 228 20.32 -44.62 -3.74
C ILE A 228 19.96 -45.02 -2.32
N ILE A 229 19.19 -44.17 -1.61
CA ILE A 229 18.73 -44.43 -0.26
C ILE A 229 17.87 -45.70 -0.21
N GLU A 230 16.88 -45.85 -1.08
CA GLU A 230 16.02 -47.05 -1.12
C GLU A 230 16.79 -48.32 -1.44
N ARG A 231 17.74 -48.30 -2.39
CA ARG A 231 18.63 -49.45 -2.68
C ARG A 231 19.50 -49.82 -1.49
N SER A 232 20.01 -48.83 -0.77
CA SER A 232 20.82 -49.04 0.41
C SER A 232 19.98 -49.62 1.59
N LEU A 233 18.78 -49.12 1.79
CA LEU A 233 17.83 -49.66 2.77
C LEU A 233 17.41 -51.10 2.43
N ALA A 234 17.24 -51.45 1.16
CA ALA A 234 16.90 -52.83 0.75
C ALA A 234 17.99 -53.87 1.06
N ARG A 235 19.23 -53.45 1.40
CA ARG A 235 20.30 -54.35 1.81
C ARG A 235 20.39 -54.54 3.32
N LEU A 236 19.61 -53.84 4.11
CA LEU A 236 19.48 -54.01 5.55
C LEU A 236 18.44 -55.11 5.86
N ASP A 237 18.44 -55.59 7.09
CA ASP A 237 17.35 -56.41 7.57
C ASP A 237 16.04 -55.60 7.55
N GLU A 238 14.94 -56.27 7.24
CA GLU A 238 13.61 -55.62 7.09
C GLU A 238 13.24 -54.74 8.31
N ARG A 239 13.56 -55.23 9.51
CA ARG A 239 13.35 -54.52 10.77
C ARG A 239 14.22 -53.27 10.89
N GLU A 240 15.48 -53.33 10.48
CA GLU A 240 16.42 -52.23 10.49
C GLU A 240 15.97 -51.14 9.49
N ALA A 241 15.60 -51.53 8.28
CA ALA A 241 15.12 -50.66 7.24
C ALA A 241 13.86 -49.90 7.65
N GLU A 242 12.88 -50.61 8.21
CA GLU A 242 11.60 -50.03 8.60
C GLU A 242 11.73 -49.04 9.78
N ILE A 243 12.57 -49.36 10.76
CA ILE A 243 12.88 -48.47 11.87
C ILE A 243 13.51 -47.13 11.32
N LEU A 244 14.43 -47.22 10.35
CA LEU A 244 15.02 -46.04 9.72
C LEU A 244 13.99 -45.25 8.89
N ARG A 245 13.10 -45.91 8.14
CA ARG A 245 12.01 -45.25 7.40
C ARG A 245 11.11 -44.45 8.35
N LEU A 246 10.65 -45.08 9.42
CA LEU A 246 9.81 -44.41 10.42
C LEU A 246 10.51 -43.28 11.15
N ARG A 247 11.78 -43.46 11.47
CA ARG A 247 12.56 -42.47 12.22
C ARG A 247 12.84 -41.19 11.42
N PHE A 248 13.17 -41.34 10.14
CA PHE A 248 13.58 -40.24 9.27
C PHE A 248 12.48 -39.81 8.29
N GLY A 249 11.30 -40.42 8.34
CA GLY A 249 10.19 -40.09 7.42
C GLY A 249 10.48 -40.47 5.97
N LEU A 250 11.30 -41.49 5.74
CA LEU A 250 11.63 -41.94 4.39
C LEU A 250 10.43 -42.67 3.77
N GLY A 251 10.16 -42.41 2.49
CA GLY A 251 9.01 -42.99 1.80
C GLY A 251 7.73 -42.13 1.86
N GLY A 252 7.82 -40.87 2.28
CA GLY A 252 6.68 -39.91 2.28
C GLY A 252 5.89 -39.84 3.59
N GLY A 253 6.39 -40.47 4.66
CA GLY A 253 5.84 -40.38 6.02
C GLY A 253 6.49 -39.24 6.82
N GLU A 254 5.88 -38.87 7.95
CA GLU A 254 6.50 -37.95 8.92
C GLU A 254 7.55 -38.67 9.78
N ALA A 255 8.63 -37.97 10.14
CA ALA A 255 9.64 -38.48 11.04
C ALA A 255 9.06 -38.71 12.44
N ARG A 256 9.26 -39.92 13.00
CA ARG A 256 8.70 -40.30 14.29
C ARG A 256 9.77 -40.38 15.37
N PRO A 257 9.49 -39.92 16.60
CA PRO A 257 10.41 -40.05 17.72
C PRO A 257 10.55 -41.52 18.15
N LEU A 258 11.75 -41.89 18.67
CA LEU A 258 12.07 -43.26 19.07
C LEU A 258 11.07 -43.86 20.04
N ARG A 259 10.45 -43.09 20.93
CA ARG A 259 9.45 -43.53 21.88
C ARG A 259 8.17 -44.04 21.18
N THR A 260 7.72 -43.37 20.13
CA THR A 260 6.54 -43.75 19.36
C THR A 260 6.79 -45.06 18.60
N ILE A 261 7.97 -45.17 17.94
CA ILE A 261 8.39 -46.38 17.24
C ILE A 261 8.50 -47.56 18.21
N ALA A 262 9.06 -47.36 19.41
CA ALA A 262 9.21 -48.37 20.45
C ALA A 262 7.85 -48.89 20.96
N ALA A 263 6.86 -48.00 21.12
CA ALA A 263 5.51 -48.40 21.52
C ALA A 263 4.83 -49.25 20.43
N GLU A 264 4.96 -48.87 19.16
CA GLU A 264 4.38 -49.59 18.02
C GLU A 264 4.99 -51.00 17.86
N TRP A 265 6.30 -51.08 18.03
CA TRP A 265 7.02 -52.36 17.87
C TRP A 265 7.15 -53.17 19.18
N ARG A 266 6.50 -52.73 20.27
CA ARG A 266 6.57 -53.39 21.61
C ARG A 266 7.99 -53.63 22.10
N MET A 267 8.85 -52.66 21.90
CA MET A 267 10.28 -52.67 22.27
C MET A 267 10.62 -51.55 23.26
N SER A 268 11.78 -51.64 23.89
CA SER A 268 12.29 -50.51 24.67
C SER A 268 12.81 -49.39 23.74
N PRO A 269 12.66 -48.11 24.09
CA PRO A 269 13.23 -46.97 23.30
C PRO A 269 14.75 -47.15 23.10
N GLU A 270 15.45 -47.73 24.06
CA GLU A 270 16.89 -47.98 23.95
C GLU A 270 17.17 -49.10 22.94
N GLY A 271 16.34 -50.14 22.87
CA GLY A 271 16.43 -51.18 21.85
C GLY A 271 16.29 -50.61 20.41
N VAL A 272 15.31 -49.77 20.21
CA VAL A 272 15.14 -49.08 18.91
C VAL A 272 16.32 -48.21 18.57
N ARG A 273 16.91 -47.48 19.56
CA ARG A 273 18.09 -46.66 19.38
C ARG A 273 19.32 -47.51 18.95
N GLN A 274 19.54 -48.64 19.60
CA GLN A 274 20.64 -49.55 19.27
C GLN A 274 20.50 -50.17 17.87
N ILE A 275 19.28 -50.58 17.47
CA ILE A 275 19.03 -51.09 16.13
C ILE A 275 19.28 -50.01 15.09
N SER A 276 18.77 -48.81 15.33
CA SER A 276 18.99 -47.64 14.43
C SER A 276 20.46 -47.31 14.28
N GLN A 277 21.27 -47.30 15.38
CA GLN A 277 22.69 -47.04 15.33
C GLN A 277 23.47 -48.14 14.57
N ARG A 278 23.10 -49.41 14.79
CA ARG A 278 23.70 -50.53 14.07
C ARG A 278 23.40 -50.43 12.56
N ALA A 279 22.15 -50.17 12.20
CA ALA A 279 21.74 -49.98 10.80
C ALA A 279 22.51 -48.80 10.13
N LEU A 280 22.63 -47.66 10.80
CA LEU A 280 23.41 -46.52 10.30
C LEU A 280 24.90 -46.85 10.15
N SER A 281 25.48 -47.62 11.07
CA SER A 281 26.88 -48.05 10.94
C SER A 281 27.11 -48.99 9.76
N ARG A 282 26.19 -49.91 9.51
CA ARG A 282 26.20 -50.76 8.30
C ARG A 282 26.08 -49.94 7.01
N LEU A 283 25.16 -48.99 6.96
CA LEU A 283 25.00 -48.09 5.81
C LEU A 283 26.27 -47.32 5.50
N ARG A 284 26.98 -46.79 6.52
CA ARG A 284 28.25 -46.06 6.34
C ARG A 284 29.34 -46.86 5.68
N THR A 285 29.32 -48.18 5.84
CA THR A 285 30.34 -49.07 5.25
C THR A 285 30.04 -49.47 3.82
N MET A 286 28.81 -49.21 3.32
CA MET A 286 28.40 -49.54 1.95
C MET A 286 29.04 -48.57 0.95
N SER A 287 29.56 -49.12 -0.16
CA SER A 287 30.22 -48.33 -1.23
C SER A 287 29.32 -47.31 -1.90
N GLU A 288 28.02 -47.62 -1.99
CA GLU A 288 26.99 -46.75 -2.59
C GLU A 288 26.77 -45.45 -1.78
N MET A 289 27.00 -45.48 -0.47
CA MET A 289 26.88 -44.31 0.41
C MET A 289 28.07 -43.37 0.34
N ARG A 290 29.20 -43.80 -0.23
CA ARG A 290 30.41 -42.93 -0.33
C ARG A 290 30.21 -41.75 -1.26
N GLY A 291 29.38 -41.89 -2.29
CA GLY A 291 29.03 -40.79 -3.22
C GLY A 291 28.05 -39.77 -2.66
N LEU A 292 27.38 -40.06 -1.53
CA LEU A 292 26.39 -39.14 -0.98
C LEU A 292 27.01 -37.86 -0.37
N SER A 293 28.30 -37.84 -0.12
CA SER A 293 29.00 -36.63 0.33
C SER A 293 28.98 -35.49 -0.71
N GLU A 294 28.75 -35.81 -1.97
CA GLU A 294 28.64 -34.81 -3.05
C GLU A 294 27.34 -34.04 -2.95
N TYR A 295 26.24 -34.70 -2.55
CA TYR A 295 24.92 -34.07 -2.37
C TYR A 295 24.85 -33.16 -1.13
N LEU A 296 25.85 -33.21 -0.23
CA LEU A 296 25.92 -32.35 0.96
C LEU A 296 26.72 -31.06 0.73
N LYS A 297 27.30 -30.86 -0.45
CA LYS A 297 28.15 -29.71 -0.78
C LYS A 297 27.44 -28.64 -1.62
N GLU A 298 26.17 -28.82 -1.93
CA GLU A 298 25.36 -27.91 -2.76
C GLU A 298 24.49 -26.91 -1.97
N ASP A 299 24.80 -26.65 -0.67
CA ASP A 299 24.18 -25.57 0.12
C ASP A 299 25.15 -24.39 0.31
#